data_ae4bff3f88667757c9122c117381027b
#
_entry.id   ae4bff3f88667757c9122c117381027b
#
_cell.length_a   1.000
_cell.length_b   1.000
_cell.length_c   1.000
_cell.angle_alpha   90.00
_cell.angle_beta   90.00
_cell.angle_gamma   90.00
#
_symmetry.space_group_name_H-M   'P 1'
#
loop_
_entity.id
_entity.type
_entity.pdbx_description
1 polymer ?
#
loop_
_entity_poly.entity_id
_entity_poly.type
_entity_poly.pdbx_seq_one_letter_code
_entity_poly.pdbx_strand_id
1 'polypeptide(L)'
;MTTVKETDRTFVKAYVQDYADAITENYRLHHVASMEHMLRRDPESTYAAQELNDVQTGKANLYKFVVKTGKKYYKIVQQEFETWEKSKYYGQYRDGSVHAFVDKETGEVY
;
A
#
# COMPACT_ATOMS: atom_id res chain seq x y z
N MET A 1 2.81 -25.75 24.58
CA MET A 1 1.54 -25.32 23.97
C MET A 1 1.51 -23.82 23.67
N THR A 2 1.80 -23.00 24.66
CA THR A 2 1.89 -21.56 24.46
C THR A 2 2.98 -21.17 23.44
N THR A 3 4.09 -21.90 23.42
CA THR A 3 5.19 -21.65 22.51
C THR A 3 4.80 -21.78 21.04
N VAL A 4 3.96 -22.79 20.72
CA VAL A 4 3.48 -23.02 19.35
C VAL A 4 2.57 -21.87 18.92
N LYS A 5 1.65 -21.43 19.80
CA LYS A 5 0.77 -20.29 19.50
C LYS A 5 1.55 -19.00 19.28
N GLU A 6 2.57 -18.76 20.10
CA GLU A 6 3.41 -17.57 19.95
C GLU A 6 4.17 -17.58 18.62
N THR A 7 4.67 -18.77 18.22
CA THR A 7 5.34 -18.93 16.94
C THR A 7 4.39 -18.64 15.77
N ASP A 8 3.16 -19.19 15.86
CA ASP A 8 2.15 -18.94 14.82
C ASP A 8 1.80 -17.47 14.70
N ARG A 9 1.64 -16.77 15.83
CA ARG A 9 1.37 -15.32 15.83
C ARG A 9 2.51 -14.52 15.21
N THR A 10 3.74 -14.92 15.48
CA THR A 10 4.92 -14.28 14.90
C THR A 10 4.95 -14.48 13.39
N PHE A 11 4.63 -15.67 12.91
CA PHE A 11 4.51 -15.97 11.49
C PHE A 11 3.42 -15.12 10.84
N VAL A 12 2.26 -15.02 11.47
CA VAL A 12 1.14 -14.24 10.94
C VAL A 12 1.54 -12.77 10.82
N LYS A 13 2.20 -12.21 11.83
CA LYS A 13 2.64 -10.82 11.79
C LYS A 13 3.60 -10.55 10.63
N ALA A 14 4.59 -11.41 10.45
CA ALA A 14 5.56 -11.29 9.36
C ALA A 14 4.88 -11.45 7.99
N TYR A 15 4.00 -12.41 7.87
CA TYR A 15 3.22 -12.65 6.67
C TYR A 15 2.35 -11.43 6.30
N VAL A 16 1.68 -10.83 7.27
CA VAL A 16 0.82 -9.65 7.02
C VAL A 16 1.64 -8.48 6.55
N GLN A 17 2.81 -8.25 7.13
CA GLN A 17 3.70 -7.18 6.70
C GLN A 17 4.19 -7.42 5.27
N ASP A 18 4.62 -8.64 4.96
CA ASP A 18 5.04 -9.01 3.61
C ASP A 18 3.92 -8.83 2.60
N TYR A 19 2.69 -9.18 3.00
CA TYR A 19 1.52 -9.02 2.15
C TYR A 19 1.23 -7.54 1.86
N ALA A 20 1.28 -6.68 2.88
CA ALA A 20 1.09 -5.25 2.73
C ALA A 20 2.17 -4.64 1.82
N ASP A 21 3.42 -5.04 2.00
CA ASP A 21 4.53 -4.59 1.17
C ASP A 21 4.35 -5.05 -0.29
N ALA A 22 3.89 -6.28 -0.49
CA ALA A 22 3.64 -6.81 -1.83
C ALA A 22 2.51 -6.06 -2.53
N ILE A 23 1.43 -5.73 -1.83
CA ILE A 23 0.33 -4.95 -2.40
C ILE A 23 0.83 -3.55 -2.79
N THR A 24 1.62 -2.92 -1.94
CA THR A 24 2.20 -1.60 -2.20
C THR A 24 3.04 -1.64 -3.47
N GLU A 25 3.90 -2.64 -3.60
CA GLU A 25 4.77 -2.79 -4.78
C GLU A 25 3.95 -3.14 -6.03
N ASN A 26 2.96 -4.00 -5.92
CA ASN A 26 2.07 -4.31 -7.04
C ASN A 26 1.32 -3.08 -7.53
N TYR A 27 0.87 -2.26 -6.62
CA TYR A 27 0.20 -1.01 -6.99
C TYR A 27 1.15 -0.10 -7.78
N ARG A 28 2.39 0.04 -7.32
CA ARG A 28 3.41 0.83 -8.00
C ARG A 28 3.68 0.30 -9.39
N LEU A 29 3.87 -1.01 -9.51
CA LEU A 29 4.14 -1.66 -10.81
C LEU A 29 2.97 -1.50 -11.77
N HIS A 30 1.74 -1.63 -11.27
CA HIS A 30 0.54 -1.45 -12.07
C HIS A 30 0.44 -0.02 -12.60
N HIS A 31 0.74 0.96 -11.75
CA HIS A 31 0.74 2.37 -12.14
C HIS A 31 1.76 2.63 -13.24
N VAL A 32 2.99 2.11 -13.08
CA VAL A 32 4.05 2.24 -14.09
C VAL A 32 3.60 1.61 -15.40
N ALA A 33 3.05 0.41 -15.37
CA ALA A 33 2.59 -0.28 -16.58
C ALA A 33 1.48 0.51 -17.28
N SER A 34 0.57 1.11 -16.51
CA SER A 34 -0.52 1.93 -17.06
C SER A 34 0.03 3.19 -17.75
N MET A 35 1.01 3.84 -17.14
CA MET A 35 1.62 5.04 -17.72
C MET A 35 2.44 4.72 -18.96
N GLU A 36 3.17 3.59 -18.95
CA GLU A 36 3.91 3.12 -20.13
C GLU A 36 2.96 2.80 -21.28
N HIS A 37 1.82 2.18 -20.97
CA HIS A 37 0.80 1.90 -21.97
C HIS A 37 0.24 3.18 -22.59
N MET A 38 -0.02 4.18 -21.75
CA MET A 38 -0.50 5.49 -22.21
C MET A 38 0.50 6.15 -23.14
N LEU A 39 1.80 6.06 -22.83
CA LEU A 39 2.85 6.62 -23.69
C LEU A 39 2.97 5.87 -25.02
N ARG A 40 2.72 4.56 -25.04
CA ARG A 40 2.71 3.82 -26.29
C ARG A 40 1.57 4.23 -27.21
N ARG A 41 0.41 4.58 -26.61
CA ARG A 41 -0.76 5.05 -27.37
C ARG A 41 -0.64 6.52 -27.75
N ASP A 42 -0.02 7.32 -26.91
CA ASP A 42 0.17 8.75 -27.13
C ASP A 42 1.58 9.15 -26.67
N PRO A 43 2.59 9.04 -27.57
CA PRO A 43 3.97 9.38 -27.18
C PRO A 43 4.18 10.84 -26.76
N GLU A 44 3.23 11.73 -27.04
CA GLU A 44 3.32 13.13 -26.68
C GLU A 44 2.64 13.43 -25.33
N SER A 45 2.14 12.42 -24.64
CA SER A 45 1.48 12.62 -23.35
C SER A 45 2.48 13.13 -22.31
N THR A 46 2.34 14.39 -21.93
CA THR A 46 3.17 14.99 -20.89
C THR A 46 2.80 14.44 -19.52
N TYR A 47 1.52 14.12 -19.31
CA TYR A 47 1.04 13.53 -18.04
C TYR A 47 1.72 12.20 -17.76
N ALA A 48 1.69 11.27 -18.72
CA ALA A 48 2.27 9.96 -18.53
C ALA A 48 3.79 10.01 -18.33
N ALA A 49 4.47 10.88 -19.10
CA ALA A 49 5.91 11.06 -18.95
C ALA A 49 6.27 11.62 -17.58
N GLN A 50 5.52 12.60 -17.09
CA GLN A 50 5.75 13.20 -15.78
C GLN A 50 5.51 12.19 -14.65
N GLU A 51 4.43 11.40 -14.75
CA GLU A 51 4.13 10.39 -13.75
C GLU A 51 5.22 9.33 -13.66
N LEU A 52 5.75 8.87 -14.80
CA LEU A 52 6.85 7.90 -14.82
C LEU A 52 8.12 8.49 -14.21
N ASN A 53 8.41 9.74 -14.51
CA ASN A 53 9.56 10.44 -13.92
C ASN A 53 9.40 10.57 -12.41
N ASP A 54 8.20 10.90 -11.94
CA ASP A 54 7.92 11.05 -10.51
C ASP A 54 8.09 9.72 -9.76
N VAL A 55 7.70 8.59 -10.36
CA VAL A 55 7.92 7.28 -9.76
C VAL A 55 9.42 6.99 -9.64
N GLN A 56 10.19 7.27 -10.70
CA GLN A 56 11.63 7.01 -10.71
C GLN A 56 12.40 7.87 -9.72
N THR A 57 11.94 9.10 -9.50
CA THR A 57 12.61 10.04 -8.60
C THR A 57 12.06 10.02 -7.18
N GLY A 58 11.05 9.18 -6.90
CA GLY A 58 10.44 9.06 -5.59
C GLY A 58 9.47 10.19 -5.25
N LYS A 59 9.05 10.97 -6.23
CA LYS A 59 8.11 12.09 -6.02
C LYS A 59 6.65 11.72 -6.25
N ALA A 60 6.38 10.51 -6.75
CA ALA A 60 5.00 10.09 -7.00
C ALA A 60 4.26 9.87 -5.69
N ASN A 61 3.02 10.38 -5.62
CA ASN A 61 2.17 10.28 -4.45
C ASN A 61 1.27 9.04 -4.56
N LEU A 62 1.89 7.87 -4.63
CA LEU A 62 1.18 6.60 -4.75
C LEU A 62 0.59 6.16 -3.42
N TYR A 63 -0.46 5.34 -3.48
CA TYR A 63 -1.02 4.73 -2.29
C TYR A 63 0.00 3.82 -1.61
N LYS A 64 -0.08 3.78 -0.29
CA LYS A 64 0.67 2.82 0.54
C LYS A 64 -0.31 1.92 1.25
N PHE A 65 0.10 0.69 1.49
CA PHE A 65 -0.68 -0.25 2.29
C PHE A 65 0.14 -0.58 3.53
N VAL A 66 -0.41 -0.25 4.70
CA VAL A 66 0.29 -0.38 5.98
C VAL A 66 -0.49 -1.29 6.90
N VAL A 67 0.22 -1.91 7.84
CA VAL A 67 -0.38 -2.79 8.84
C VAL A 67 -0.68 -1.99 10.10
N LYS A 68 -1.92 -2.03 10.55
CA LYS A 68 -2.34 -1.50 11.84
C LYS A 68 -2.71 -2.65 12.75
N THR A 69 -2.28 -2.61 13.99
CA THR A 69 -2.51 -3.69 14.95
C THR A 69 -3.75 -3.40 15.78
N GLY A 70 -4.76 -4.26 15.65
CA GLY A 70 -5.94 -4.26 16.52
C GLY A 70 -5.85 -5.37 17.55
N LYS A 71 -6.90 -5.56 18.33
CA LYS A 71 -6.94 -6.61 19.38
C LYS A 71 -6.97 -8.02 18.80
N LYS A 72 -7.84 -8.26 17.83
CA LYS A 72 -8.08 -9.56 17.25
C LYS A 72 -7.52 -9.70 15.85
N TYR A 73 -7.45 -8.61 15.11
CA TYR A 73 -7.04 -8.59 13.71
C TYR A 73 -5.91 -7.63 13.47
N TYR A 74 -5.07 -7.96 12.48
CA TYR A 74 -4.27 -6.95 11.79
C TYR A 74 -5.13 -6.36 10.69
N LYS A 75 -5.05 -5.04 10.52
CA LYS A 75 -5.74 -4.34 9.43
C LYS A 75 -4.71 -3.89 8.41
N ILE A 76 -4.98 -4.18 7.14
CA ILE A 76 -4.19 -3.60 6.06
C ILE A 76 -4.96 -2.38 5.59
N VAL A 77 -4.38 -1.20 5.82
CA VAL A 77 -5.04 0.08 5.55
C VAL A 77 -4.35 0.75 4.37
N GLN A 78 -5.17 1.17 3.41
CA GLN A 78 -4.69 1.98 2.29
C GLN A 78 -4.49 3.40 2.77
N GLN A 79 -3.27 3.91 2.63
CA GLN A 79 -2.96 5.30 2.96
C GLN A 79 -2.84 6.12 1.68
N GLU A 80 -3.40 7.32 1.72
CA GLU A 80 -3.41 8.27 0.62
C GLU A 80 -2.62 9.51 1.00
N PHE A 81 -1.87 10.05 0.05
CA PHE A 81 -1.13 11.30 0.24
C PHE A 81 -2.09 12.47 0.04
N GLU A 82 -2.16 13.39 1.00
CA GLU A 82 -3.05 14.53 0.94
C GLU A 82 -2.40 15.69 0.19
N THR A 83 -3.02 16.08 -0.92
CA THR A 83 -2.53 17.18 -1.76
C THR A 83 -3.33 18.46 -1.61
N TRP A 84 -4.42 18.45 -0.86
CA TRP A 84 -5.25 19.63 -0.64
C TRP A 84 -4.62 20.52 0.42
N GLU A 85 -4.25 21.74 0.01
CA GLU A 85 -3.51 22.67 0.85
C GLU A 85 -4.25 23.08 2.12
N LYS A 86 -5.60 23.06 2.10
CA LYS A 86 -6.41 23.44 3.26
C LYS A 86 -6.65 22.29 4.24
N SER A 87 -6.21 21.08 3.89
CA SER A 87 -6.36 19.93 4.78
C SER A 87 -5.32 19.99 5.90
N LYS A 88 -5.72 19.58 7.11
CA LYS A 88 -4.78 19.44 8.22
C LYS A 88 -3.73 18.37 7.98
N TYR A 89 -3.97 17.48 7.01
CA TYR A 89 -3.04 16.41 6.63
C TYR A 89 -2.19 16.77 5.41
N TYR A 90 -2.23 18.02 4.96
CA TYR A 90 -1.50 18.44 3.76
C TYR A 90 -0.03 18.05 3.84
N GLY A 91 0.45 17.43 2.75
CA GLY A 91 1.83 16.99 2.67
C GLY A 91 2.13 15.70 3.43
N GLN A 92 1.11 15.00 3.93
CA GLN A 92 1.25 13.77 4.69
C GLN A 92 0.37 12.66 4.14
N TYR A 93 0.74 11.40 4.44
CA TYR A 93 -0.14 10.28 4.21
C TYR A 93 -1.18 10.21 5.31
N ARG A 94 -2.40 9.91 4.94
CA ARG A 94 -3.50 9.71 5.89
C ARG A 94 -4.17 8.37 5.65
N ASP A 95 -4.75 7.82 6.70
CA ASP A 95 -5.48 6.56 6.61
C ASP A 95 -6.74 6.74 5.76
N GLY A 96 -6.88 5.86 4.78
CA GLY A 96 -8.08 5.78 3.96
C GLY A 96 -8.87 4.53 4.31
N SER A 97 -9.26 3.77 3.30
CA SER A 97 -10.07 2.56 3.46
C SER A 97 -9.28 1.40 4.03
N VAL A 98 -9.95 0.55 4.80
CA VAL A 98 -9.38 -0.73 5.20
C VAL A 98 -9.47 -1.69 4.02
N HIS A 99 -8.32 -2.20 3.59
CA HIS A 99 -8.23 -3.11 2.45
C HIS A 99 -8.56 -4.54 2.86
N ALA A 100 -8.06 -4.98 4.02
CA ALA A 100 -8.27 -6.34 4.51
C ALA A 100 -8.07 -6.43 6.01
N PHE A 101 -8.67 -7.44 6.60
CA PHE A 101 -8.44 -7.85 7.99
C PHE A 101 -7.77 -9.21 7.96
N VAL A 102 -6.79 -9.43 8.84
CA VAL A 102 -6.12 -10.72 8.97
C VAL A 102 -6.22 -11.16 10.41
N ASP A 103 -6.78 -12.36 10.64
CA ASP A 103 -6.90 -12.92 11.98
C ASP A 103 -5.51 -13.22 12.54
N LYS A 104 -5.25 -12.74 13.75
CA LYS A 104 -3.93 -12.89 14.38
C LYS A 104 -3.57 -14.32 14.72
N GLU A 105 -4.55 -15.18 14.95
CA GLU A 105 -4.32 -16.55 15.35
C GLU A 105 -4.27 -17.51 14.17
N THR A 106 -5.14 -17.29 13.18
CA THR A 106 -5.29 -18.23 12.06
C THR A 106 -4.62 -17.78 10.78
N GLY A 107 -4.41 -16.46 10.62
CA GLY A 107 -3.89 -15.88 9.38
C GLY A 107 -4.94 -15.78 8.28
N GLU A 108 -6.21 -16.05 8.57
CA GLU A 108 -7.28 -15.90 7.57
C GLU A 108 -7.47 -14.44 7.20
N VAL A 109 -7.66 -14.20 5.91
CA VAL A 109 -7.87 -12.85 5.33
C VAL A 109 -9.35 -12.65 5.05
N TYR A 110 -9.86 -11.51 5.47
CA TYR A 110 -11.25 -11.13 5.26
C TYR A 110 -11.39 -9.87 4.42
#